data_2728a5f9a5736352096b413572043c74
#
_entry.id   2728a5f9a5736352096b413572043c74
#
_cell.length_a   1.000
_cell.length_b   1.000
_cell.length_c   1.000
_cell.angle_alpha   90.00
_cell.angle_beta   90.00
_cell.angle_gamma   90.00
#
_symmetry.space_group_name_H-M   'P 1'
#
loop_
_entity.id
_entity.type
_entity.pdbx_description
1 polymer ?
#
loop_
_entity_poly.entity_id
_entity_poly.type
_entity_poly.pdbx_seq_one_letter_code
_entity_poly.pdbx_strand_id
1 'polypeptide(L)'
;MNEVINSEIKFANIKNENIAHRIIGDGKPLVLFNRFRGTINDWDPAFIARLAKKNKVIVFDNLGVGNSSGTSPNSIEGMAEIASDLITHLGFDKVNVLGWSMGGLVVQAFVLNYPEIVEKAVLVGTGLGASENTEYPTERFLDVATKVYDMKPEHHQTVFFTDDQKGLNAANESLSRISKYVSKVIPTQPETWIAQGTATKNYFFSEKNYYEKIKSIAHPVLIAGAKEDIAFSGKNSFLLYQQIPNSQLILYSNAAHGFHHQLPDDFGGLVERFLAKL
;
A
#
# COMPACT_ATOMS: atom_id res chain seq x y z
N MET A 1 -18.19 -0.40 -8.38
CA MET A 1 -18.14 0.52 -7.22
C MET A 1 -19.17 0.18 -6.15
N ASN A 2 -20.46 -0.03 -6.47
CA ASN A 2 -21.47 -0.43 -5.45
C ASN A 2 -21.12 -1.74 -4.73
N GLU A 3 -20.55 -2.74 -5.43
CA GLU A 3 -20.09 -3.97 -4.83
C GLU A 3 -18.97 -3.73 -3.79
N VAL A 4 -18.04 -2.83 -4.08
CA VAL A 4 -16.97 -2.45 -3.16
C VAL A 4 -17.54 -1.81 -1.89
N ILE A 5 -18.44 -0.83 -2.07
CA ILE A 5 -19.04 -0.07 -0.97
C ILE A 5 -19.83 -0.98 -0.03
N ASN A 6 -20.54 -1.99 -0.58
CA ASN A 6 -21.39 -2.91 0.16
C ASN A 6 -20.68 -4.21 0.58
N SER A 7 -19.37 -4.35 0.29
CA SER A 7 -18.64 -5.55 0.69
C SER A 7 -18.52 -5.67 2.20
N GLU A 8 -18.81 -6.86 2.72
CA GLU A 8 -18.78 -7.15 4.15
C GLU A 8 -17.34 -7.20 4.69
N ILE A 9 -17.15 -6.68 5.90
CA ILE A 9 -15.91 -6.90 6.67
C ILE A 9 -16.02 -8.28 7.33
N LYS A 10 -15.06 -9.14 7.03
CA LYS A 10 -14.88 -10.45 7.64
C LYS A 10 -13.68 -10.44 8.56
N PHE A 11 -13.59 -11.41 9.45
CA PHE A 11 -12.51 -11.55 10.41
C PHE A 11 -11.85 -12.92 10.27
N ALA A 12 -10.52 -12.94 10.22
CA ALA A 12 -9.70 -14.13 10.29
C ALA A 12 -8.98 -14.16 11.65
N ASN A 13 -9.03 -15.28 12.35
CA ASN A 13 -8.28 -15.43 13.61
C ASN A 13 -6.85 -15.87 13.30
N ILE A 14 -5.90 -14.99 13.50
CA ILE A 14 -4.48 -15.19 13.26
C ILE A 14 -3.71 -14.95 14.56
N LYS A 15 -3.04 -15.97 15.08
CA LYS A 15 -2.27 -15.89 16.34
C LYS A 15 -3.10 -15.35 17.53
N ASN A 16 -4.36 -15.75 17.62
CA ASN A 16 -5.36 -15.29 18.60
C ASN A 16 -5.82 -13.83 18.42
N GLU A 17 -5.49 -13.19 17.31
CA GLU A 17 -5.96 -11.86 16.97
C GLU A 17 -6.91 -11.91 15.77
N ASN A 18 -7.87 -11.00 15.73
CA ASN A 18 -8.84 -10.90 14.64
C ASN A 18 -8.35 -9.91 13.59
N ILE A 19 -8.05 -10.40 12.40
CA ILE A 19 -7.67 -9.58 11.25
C ILE A 19 -8.91 -9.28 10.40
N ALA A 20 -9.28 -8.01 10.37
CA ALA A 20 -10.37 -7.53 9.52
C ALA A 20 -9.94 -7.50 8.05
N HIS A 21 -10.76 -8.02 7.16
CA HIS A 21 -10.50 -8.05 5.73
C HIS A 21 -11.79 -7.99 4.90
N ARG A 22 -11.65 -7.62 3.64
CA ARG A 22 -12.70 -7.73 2.62
C ARG A 22 -12.17 -8.49 1.42
N ILE A 23 -13.04 -9.25 0.76
CA ILE A 23 -12.76 -9.93 -0.51
C ILE A 23 -13.77 -9.42 -1.53
N ILE A 24 -13.28 -8.87 -2.65
CA ILE A 24 -14.09 -8.19 -3.65
C ILE A 24 -13.71 -8.70 -5.04
N GLY A 25 -14.71 -8.99 -5.86
CA GLY A 25 -14.50 -9.53 -7.21
C GLY A 25 -14.12 -11.01 -7.21
N ASP A 26 -13.84 -11.51 -8.41
CA ASP A 26 -13.49 -12.90 -8.67
C ASP A 26 -12.27 -12.98 -9.63
N GLY A 27 -11.55 -14.09 -9.61
CA GLY A 27 -10.35 -14.32 -10.42
C GLY A 27 -9.13 -14.64 -9.57
N LYS A 28 -7.93 -14.31 -10.09
CA LYS A 28 -6.67 -14.53 -9.35
C LYS A 28 -6.61 -13.64 -8.10
N PRO A 29 -6.14 -14.18 -6.96
CA PRO A 29 -6.04 -13.41 -5.74
C PRO A 29 -5.00 -12.28 -5.89
N LEU A 30 -5.40 -11.08 -5.47
CA LEU A 30 -4.57 -9.88 -5.39
C LEU A 30 -4.70 -9.30 -3.98
N VAL A 31 -3.64 -9.39 -3.18
CA VAL A 31 -3.60 -8.89 -1.80
C VAL A 31 -3.02 -7.49 -1.78
N LEU A 32 -3.73 -6.55 -1.14
CA LEU A 32 -3.35 -5.15 -1.04
C LEU A 32 -2.81 -4.83 0.35
N PHE A 33 -1.58 -4.33 0.39
CA PHE A 33 -0.87 -3.90 1.60
C PHE A 33 -0.95 -2.39 1.74
N ASN A 34 -1.54 -1.95 2.85
CA ASN A 34 -1.89 -0.55 3.03
C ASN A 34 -0.71 0.33 3.45
N ARG A 35 -0.87 1.63 3.23
CA ARG A 35 0.03 2.68 3.68
C ARG A 35 0.15 2.78 5.20
N PHE A 36 1.07 3.60 5.67
CA PHE A 36 1.17 4.00 7.08
C PHE A 36 -0.19 4.51 7.60
N ARG A 37 -0.65 3.98 8.73
CA ARG A 37 -1.94 4.27 9.38
C ARG A 37 -3.18 3.95 8.54
N GLY A 38 -3.00 3.37 7.35
CA GLY A 38 -4.11 3.10 6.42
C GLY A 38 -4.97 1.93 6.86
N THR A 39 -6.29 2.11 6.71
CA THR A 39 -7.31 1.09 6.94
C THR A 39 -7.84 0.53 5.61
N ILE A 40 -8.60 -0.55 5.66
CA ILE A 40 -9.29 -1.11 4.48
C ILE A 40 -10.21 -0.10 3.80
N ASN A 41 -10.65 0.93 4.52
CA ASN A 41 -11.53 1.97 4.02
C ASN A 41 -10.77 3.16 3.38
N ASP A 42 -9.45 3.18 3.45
CA ASP A 42 -8.63 4.24 2.83
C ASP A 42 -8.35 4.00 1.34
N TRP A 43 -8.58 2.79 0.85
CA TRP A 43 -8.48 2.50 -0.57
C TRP A 43 -9.66 3.13 -1.32
N ASP A 44 -9.36 3.92 -2.36
CA ASP A 44 -10.42 4.52 -3.19
C ASP A 44 -11.29 3.43 -3.83
N PRO A 45 -12.63 3.44 -3.61
CA PRO A 45 -13.51 2.42 -4.14
C PRO A 45 -13.54 2.34 -5.66
N ALA A 46 -13.18 3.41 -6.38
CA ALA A 46 -13.04 3.36 -7.84
C ALA A 46 -11.81 2.53 -8.25
N PHE A 47 -10.68 2.68 -7.54
CA PHE A 47 -9.49 1.89 -7.78
C PHE A 47 -9.73 0.41 -7.47
N ILE A 48 -10.31 0.10 -6.30
CA ILE A 48 -10.67 -1.28 -5.93
C ILE A 48 -11.63 -1.89 -6.97
N ALA A 49 -12.68 -1.17 -7.36
CA ALA A 49 -13.65 -1.65 -8.35
C ALA A 49 -12.98 -1.92 -9.71
N ARG A 50 -11.96 -1.13 -10.08
CA ARG A 50 -11.21 -1.35 -11.30
C ARG A 50 -10.39 -2.63 -11.24
N LEU A 51 -9.68 -2.87 -10.15
CA LEU A 51 -8.89 -4.09 -9.93
C LEU A 51 -9.79 -5.34 -9.83
N ALA A 52 -10.93 -5.24 -9.17
CA ALA A 52 -11.86 -6.34 -8.93
C ALA A 52 -12.55 -6.85 -10.21
N LYS A 53 -12.45 -6.14 -11.34
CA LYS A 53 -12.98 -6.63 -12.64
C LYS A 53 -12.34 -7.93 -13.10
N LYS A 54 -11.10 -8.19 -12.73
CA LYS A 54 -10.30 -9.33 -13.19
C LYS A 54 -9.57 -10.08 -12.07
N ASN A 55 -9.67 -9.58 -10.84
CA ASN A 55 -8.97 -10.13 -9.69
C ASN A 55 -9.94 -10.32 -8.52
N LYS A 56 -9.65 -11.31 -7.69
CA LYS A 56 -10.19 -11.43 -6.34
C LYS A 56 -9.31 -10.55 -5.43
N VAL A 57 -9.77 -9.32 -5.19
CA VAL A 57 -9.04 -8.32 -4.41
C VAL A 57 -9.25 -8.56 -2.93
N ILE A 58 -8.18 -8.76 -2.18
CA ILE A 58 -8.16 -8.90 -0.74
C ILE A 58 -7.55 -7.63 -0.14
N VAL A 59 -8.32 -6.89 0.63
CA VAL A 59 -7.85 -5.76 1.44
C VAL A 59 -7.98 -6.11 2.91
N PHE A 60 -7.02 -5.73 3.74
CA PHE A 60 -7.02 -6.04 5.16
C PHE A 60 -6.47 -4.90 6.01
N ASP A 61 -6.90 -4.84 7.26
CA ASP A 61 -6.32 -3.97 8.28
C ASP A 61 -5.14 -4.69 8.96
N ASN A 62 -4.00 -4.03 9.05
CA ASN A 62 -2.88 -4.53 9.86
C ASN A 62 -3.31 -4.68 11.34
N LEU A 63 -2.59 -5.47 12.13
CA LEU A 63 -2.81 -5.59 13.57
C LEU A 63 -2.84 -4.21 14.25
N GLY A 64 -3.81 -3.98 15.11
CA GLY A 64 -4.01 -2.72 15.82
C GLY A 64 -4.49 -1.55 14.96
N VAL A 65 -4.87 -1.80 13.71
CA VAL A 65 -5.38 -0.79 12.78
C VAL A 65 -6.86 -1.06 12.47
N GLY A 66 -7.65 -0.01 12.33
CA GLY A 66 -9.03 -0.08 11.89
C GLY A 66 -9.88 -1.03 12.73
N ASN A 67 -10.35 -2.12 12.12
CA ASN A 67 -11.18 -3.12 12.76
C ASN A 67 -10.38 -4.36 13.24
N SER A 68 -9.08 -4.42 12.96
CA SER A 68 -8.23 -5.51 13.46
C SER A 68 -7.85 -5.31 14.91
N SER A 69 -7.81 -6.42 15.67
CA SER A 69 -7.36 -6.41 17.06
C SER A 69 -5.83 -6.46 17.17
N GLY A 70 -5.32 -6.54 18.39
CA GLY A 70 -3.90 -6.71 18.69
C GLY A 70 -3.07 -5.44 18.59
N THR A 71 -1.77 -5.62 18.42
CA THR A 71 -0.78 -4.54 18.34
C THR A 71 0.03 -4.66 17.05
N SER A 72 0.23 -3.53 16.37
CA SER A 72 1.03 -3.51 15.14
C SER A 72 2.47 -3.95 15.40
N PRO A 73 3.03 -4.86 14.59
CA PRO A 73 4.45 -5.19 14.67
C PRO A 73 5.32 -3.94 14.47
N ASN A 74 6.44 -3.87 15.20
CA ASN A 74 7.42 -2.79 15.07
C ASN A 74 8.53 -3.11 14.03
N SER A 75 8.25 -4.06 13.14
CA SER A 75 9.12 -4.44 12.02
C SER A 75 8.30 -4.70 10.76
N ILE A 76 8.86 -4.37 9.62
CA ILE A 76 8.25 -4.62 8.31
C ILE A 76 8.09 -6.13 8.06
N GLU A 77 9.05 -6.93 8.49
CA GLU A 77 8.99 -8.40 8.41
C GLU A 77 7.86 -8.99 9.24
N GLY A 78 7.63 -8.45 10.46
CA GLY A 78 6.51 -8.89 11.28
C GLY A 78 5.16 -8.61 10.65
N MET A 79 5.03 -7.47 9.93
CA MET A 79 3.82 -7.19 9.14
C MET A 79 3.69 -8.15 7.96
N ALA A 80 4.79 -8.49 7.29
CA ALA A 80 4.81 -9.47 6.20
C ALA A 80 4.43 -10.88 6.70
N GLU A 81 4.88 -11.28 7.90
CA GLU A 81 4.52 -12.55 8.53
C GLU A 81 3.01 -12.66 8.79
N ILE A 82 2.40 -11.62 9.37
CA ILE A 82 0.94 -11.58 9.60
C ILE A 82 0.16 -11.70 8.27
N ALA A 83 0.64 -11.05 7.23
CA ALA A 83 0.02 -11.17 5.90
C ALA A 83 0.15 -12.58 5.31
N SER A 84 1.29 -13.25 5.51
CA SER A 84 1.50 -14.64 5.11
C SER A 84 0.54 -15.58 5.82
N ASP A 85 0.39 -15.41 7.13
CA ASP A 85 -0.54 -16.20 7.93
C ASP A 85 -2.00 -15.97 7.49
N LEU A 86 -2.37 -14.72 7.18
CA LEU A 86 -3.71 -14.39 6.66
C LEU A 86 -3.96 -15.06 5.30
N ILE A 87 -3.01 -14.98 4.37
CA ILE A 87 -3.11 -15.59 3.03
C ILE A 87 -3.31 -17.10 3.15
N THR A 88 -2.52 -17.74 4.00
CA THR A 88 -2.62 -19.19 4.30
C THR A 88 -3.96 -19.53 4.92
N HIS A 89 -4.43 -18.76 5.91
CA HIS A 89 -5.73 -18.95 6.56
C HIS A 89 -6.89 -18.83 5.56
N LEU A 90 -6.78 -17.94 4.58
CA LEU A 90 -7.78 -17.77 3.52
C LEU A 90 -7.71 -18.86 2.43
N GLY A 91 -6.75 -19.78 2.51
CA GLY A 91 -6.62 -20.93 1.61
C GLY A 91 -6.02 -20.59 0.25
N PHE A 92 -5.17 -19.57 0.16
CA PHE A 92 -4.47 -19.22 -1.07
C PHE A 92 -3.04 -19.73 -1.05
N ASP A 93 -2.70 -20.58 -2.03
CA ASP A 93 -1.33 -21.09 -2.22
C ASP A 93 -0.43 -20.08 -2.93
N LYS A 94 -1.01 -19.31 -3.87
CA LYS A 94 -0.30 -18.25 -4.62
C LYS A 94 -1.16 -17.03 -4.80
N VAL A 95 -0.53 -15.86 -4.66
CA VAL A 95 -1.18 -14.57 -4.78
C VAL A 95 -0.34 -13.57 -5.59
N ASN A 96 -1.00 -12.61 -6.22
CA ASN A 96 -0.38 -11.35 -6.57
C ASN A 96 -0.42 -10.41 -5.37
N VAL A 97 0.57 -9.54 -5.24
CA VAL A 97 0.64 -8.57 -4.14
C VAL A 97 0.78 -7.15 -4.66
N LEU A 98 0.10 -6.21 -4.02
CA LEU A 98 0.23 -4.78 -4.31
C LEU A 98 0.45 -4.04 -3.00
N GLY A 99 1.52 -3.25 -2.90
CA GLY A 99 1.81 -2.46 -1.70
C GLY A 99 1.91 -0.98 -1.99
N TRP A 100 1.15 -0.19 -1.25
CA TRP A 100 1.18 1.27 -1.32
C TRP A 100 1.97 1.87 -0.15
N SER A 101 2.92 2.77 -0.45
CA SER A 101 3.69 3.50 0.57
C SER A 101 4.44 2.52 1.50
N MET A 102 4.24 2.58 2.81
CA MET A 102 4.74 1.59 3.77
C MET A 102 4.37 0.15 3.36
N GLY A 103 3.17 -0.06 2.81
CA GLY A 103 2.77 -1.36 2.29
C GLY A 103 3.68 -1.90 1.19
N GLY A 104 4.31 -1.02 0.42
CA GLY A 104 5.32 -1.40 -0.57
C GLY A 104 6.63 -1.89 0.06
N LEU A 105 7.01 -1.36 1.23
CA LEU A 105 8.13 -1.90 2.02
C LEU A 105 7.79 -3.30 2.54
N VAL A 106 6.54 -3.47 3.03
CA VAL A 106 6.05 -4.79 3.48
C VAL A 106 6.03 -5.80 2.33
N VAL A 107 5.59 -5.40 1.14
CA VAL A 107 5.62 -6.27 -0.07
C VAL A 107 7.06 -6.67 -0.43
N GLN A 108 8.03 -5.76 -0.36
CA GLN A 108 9.44 -6.12 -0.61
C GLN A 108 9.92 -7.19 0.39
N ALA A 109 9.66 -7.01 1.69
CA ALA A 109 10.00 -8.02 2.70
C ALA A 109 9.20 -9.32 2.50
N PHE A 110 7.93 -9.22 2.10
CA PHE A 110 7.07 -10.36 1.83
C PHE A 110 7.61 -11.22 0.68
N VAL A 111 7.97 -10.60 -0.45
CA VAL A 111 8.55 -11.32 -1.60
C VAL A 111 9.88 -11.96 -1.27
N LEU A 112 10.70 -11.31 -0.41
CA LEU A 112 11.99 -11.86 0.01
C LEU A 112 11.87 -13.05 0.97
N ASN A 113 10.87 -13.04 1.86
CA ASN A 113 10.72 -14.03 2.91
C ASN A 113 9.77 -15.19 2.52
N TYR A 114 8.85 -14.96 1.61
CA TYR A 114 7.81 -15.90 1.18
C TYR A 114 7.71 -15.97 -0.36
N PRO A 115 8.83 -16.17 -1.08
CA PRO A 115 8.83 -16.12 -2.55
C PRO A 115 7.92 -17.15 -3.19
N GLU A 116 7.72 -18.30 -2.53
CA GLU A 116 6.88 -19.39 -3.06
C GLU A 116 5.38 -19.04 -3.10
N ILE A 117 4.93 -18.08 -2.29
CA ILE A 117 3.52 -17.64 -2.25
C ILE A 117 3.24 -16.57 -3.34
N VAL A 118 4.26 -15.85 -3.82
CA VAL A 118 4.08 -14.72 -4.73
C VAL A 118 4.11 -15.14 -6.19
N GLU A 119 3.14 -14.67 -7.00
CA GLU A 119 3.23 -14.73 -8.46
C GLU A 119 3.89 -13.45 -9.02
N LYS A 120 3.35 -12.27 -8.67
CA LYS A 120 3.83 -10.96 -9.13
C LYS A 120 3.64 -9.92 -8.03
N ALA A 121 4.46 -8.87 -8.09
CA ALA A 121 4.37 -7.75 -7.15
C ALA A 121 4.13 -6.42 -7.87
N VAL A 122 3.38 -5.52 -7.20
CA VAL A 122 3.17 -4.13 -7.62
C VAL A 122 3.58 -3.22 -6.47
N LEU A 123 4.53 -2.33 -6.70
CA LEU A 123 5.04 -1.36 -5.73
C LEU A 123 4.53 0.03 -6.11
N VAL A 124 3.77 0.67 -5.22
CA VAL A 124 3.03 1.91 -5.48
C VAL A 124 3.50 3.00 -4.53
N GLY A 125 4.12 4.07 -5.04
CA GLY A 125 4.55 5.23 -4.24
C GLY A 125 5.32 4.80 -3.00
N THR A 126 6.39 4.02 -3.17
CA THR A 126 7.17 3.45 -2.07
C THR A 126 8.67 3.67 -2.26
N GLY A 127 9.42 3.44 -1.19
CA GLY A 127 10.87 3.55 -1.18
C GLY A 127 11.57 2.18 -1.16
N LEU A 128 12.86 2.24 -0.87
CA LEU A 128 13.76 1.09 -0.71
C LEU A 128 14.66 1.34 0.51
N GLY A 129 15.45 0.35 0.90
CA GLY A 129 16.44 0.50 1.97
C GLY A 129 17.38 1.69 1.73
N ALA A 130 18.00 2.19 2.80
CA ALA A 130 18.87 3.36 2.71
C ALA A 130 20.08 3.13 1.80
N SER A 131 20.39 4.12 0.99
CA SER A 131 21.61 4.29 0.22
C SER A 131 21.96 5.78 0.15
N GLU A 132 23.12 6.11 -0.38
CA GLU A 132 23.52 7.51 -0.60
C GLU A 132 22.56 8.29 -1.52
N ASN A 133 21.81 7.57 -2.37
CA ASN A 133 20.90 8.16 -3.35
C ASN A 133 19.43 8.10 -2.92
N THR A 134 19.10 7.45 -1.80
CA THR A 134 17.72 7.34 -1.29
C THR A 134 17.22 8.71 -0.83
N GLU A 135 16.05 9.11 -1.30
CA GLU A 135 15.36 10.30 -0.83
C GLU A 135 14.36 9.95 0.27
N TYR A 136 14.40 10.72 1.35
CA TYR A 136 13.52 10.53 2.50
C TYR A 136 12.27 11.40 2.40
N PRO A 137 11.18 11.05 3.12
CA PRO A 137 10.00 11.89 3.20
C PRO A 137 10.33 13.32 3.58
N THR A 138 9.65 14.27 2.93
CA THR A 138 9.85 15.69 3.24
C THR A 138 9.34 16.05 4.64
N GLU A 139 9.86 17.13 5.24
CA GLU A 139 9.36 17.66 6.52
C GLU A 139 7.85 17.95 6.46
N ARG A 140 7.39 18.49 5.33
CA ARG A 140 5.97 18.77 5.09
C ARG A 140 5.11 17.50 5.17
N PHE A 141 5.58 16.38 4.62
CA PHE A 141 4.90 15.09 4.75
C PHE A 141 4.88 14.63 6.21
N LEU A 142 6.04 14.66 6.88
CA LEU A 142 6.19 14.21 8.26
C LEU A 142 5.32 15.04 9.21
N ASP A 143 5.22 16.34 9.00
CA ASP A 143 4.37 17.24 9.78
C ASP A 143 2.89 16.82 9.77
N VAL A 144 2.38 16.35 8.67
CA VAL A 144 0.99 15.85 8.58
C VAL A 144 0.88 14.41 9.05
N ALA A 145 1.77 13.53 8.59
CA ALA A 145 1.69 12.10 8.84
C ALA A 145 1.89 11.70 10.32
N THR A 146 2.69 12.49 11.08
CA THR A 146 3.01 12.22 12.49
C THR A 146 2.15 12.98 13.50
N LYS A 147 1.26 13.86 13.04
CA LYS A 147 0.28 14.55 13.89
C LYS A 147 -1.03 13.77 13.97
N VAL A 148 -1.96 14.25 14.81
CA VAL A 148 -3.33 13.72 14.83
C VAL A 148 -3.96 13.99 13.47
N TYR A 149 -4.04 12.95 12.65
CA TYR A 149 -4.59 13.01 11.30
C TYR A 149 -6.11 12.92 11.39
N ASP A 150 -6.79 14.01 11.10
CA ASP A 150 -8.24 14.14 11.19
C ASP A 150 -8.97 14.02 9.84
N MET A 151 -8.30 13.55 8.79
CA MET A 151 -8.84 13.36 7.44
C MET A 151 -9.47 14.64 6.84
N LYS A 152 -9.03 15.83 7.25
CA LYS A 152 -9.47 17.06 6.60
C LYS A 152 -9.07 17.07 5.12
N PRO A 153 -9.89 17.68 4.24
CA PRO A 153 -9.61 17.76 2.81
C PRO A 153 -8.23 18.34 2.49
N GLU A 154 -7.79 19.36 3.20
CA GLU A 154 -6.49 19.99 3.02
C GLU A 154 -5.32 19.09 3.44
N HIS A 155 -5.48 18.25 4.47
CA HIS A 155 -4.47 17.26 4.85
C HIS A 155 -4.43 16.12 3.82
N HIS A 156 -5.59 15.70 3.32
CA HIS A 156 -5.69 14.69 2.28
C HIS A 156 -5.04 15.17 0.98
N GLN A 157 -5.30 16.41 0.58
CA GLN A 157 -4.62 17.02 -0.56
C GLN A 157 -3.10 17.05 -0.34
N THR A 158 -2.64 17.62 0.78
CA THR A 158 -1.21 17.78 1.07
C THR A 158 -0.43 16.47 0.99
N VAL A 159 -1.01 15.37 1.49
CA VAL A 159 -0.31 14.06 1.52
C VAL A 159 -0.38 13.33 0.19
N PHE A 160 -1.52 13.38 -0.50
CA PHE A 160 -1.80 12.44 -1.60
C PHE A 160 -1.89 13.08 -2.98
N PHE A 161 -2.08 14.39 -3.08
CA PHE A 161 -2.34 15.05 -4.37
C PHE A 161 -1.42 16.25 -4.58
N THR A 162 -1.42 16.79 -5.80
CA THR A 162 -0.62 17.98 -6.13
C THR A 162 -1.17 19.25 -5.48
N ASP A 163 -0.31 20.25 -5.27
CA ASP A 163 -0.65 21.52 -4.59
C ASP A 163 -1.34 22.55 -5.50
N ASP A 164 -1.90 22.09 -6.60
CA ASP A 164 -2.63 22.95 -7.54
C ASP A 164 -4.15 22.70 -7.47
N GLN A 165 -4.92 23.47 -8.22
CA GLN A 165 -6.37 23.32 -8.29
C GLN A 165 -6.81 21.93 -8.79
N LYS A 166 -5.99 21.29 -9.64
CA LYS A 166 -6.30 19.93 -10.15
C LYS A 166 -6.14 18.90 -9.03
N GLY A 167 -5.08 19.04 -8.23
CA GLY A 167 -4.87 18.19 -7.06
C GLY A 167 -6.00 18.36 -6.03
N LEU A 168 -6.44 19.58 -5.76
CA LEU A 168 -7.57 19.84 -4.87
C LEU A 168 -8.87 19.19 -5.37
N ASN A 169 -9.15 19.31 -6.65
CA ASN A 169 -10.33 18.69 -7.26
C ASN A 169 -10.27 17.16 -7.14
N ALA A 170 -9.11 16.55 -7.47
CA ALA A 170 -8.90 15.12 -7.36
C ALA A 170 -9.01 14.63 -5.89
N ALA A 171 -8.49 15.40 -4.92
CA ALA A 171 -8.64 15.10 -3.50
C ALA A 171 -10.11 15.09 -3.06
N ASN A 172 -10.88 16.09 -3.46
CA ASN A 172 -12.31 16.19 -3.15
C ASN A 172 -13.11 15.04 -3.80
N GLU A 173 -12.81 14.68 -5.03
CA GLU A 173 -13.43 13.55 -5.71
C GLU A 173 -13.12 12.23 -5.02
N SER A 174 -11.86 11.98 -4.66
CA SER A 174 -11.44 10.79 -3.93
C SER A 174 -12.13 10.71 -2.56
N LEU A 175 -12.13 11.79 -1.77
CA LEU A 175 -12.84 11.85 -0.49
C LEU A 175 -14.34 11.60 -0.63
N SER A 176 -14.97 12.17 -1.67
CA SER A 176 -16.38 11.92 -1.97
C SER A 176 -16.67 10.44 -2.28
N ARG A 177 -15.72 9.72 -2.91
CA ARG A 177 -15.84 8.28 -3.15
C ARG A 177 -15.63 7.47 -1.87
N ILE A 178 -14.58 7.78 -1.11
CA ILE A 178 -14.22 7.09 0.13
C ILE A 178 -15.31 7.26 1.19
N SER A 179 -15.86 8.46 1.36
CA SER A 179 -16.91 8.74 2.35
C SER A 179 -18.19 7.92 2.16
N LYS A 180 -18.43 7.37 0.98
CA LYS A 180 -19.61 6.53 0.70
C LYS A 180 -19.54 5.16 1.37
N TYR A 181 -18.37 4.69 1.78
CA TYR A 181 -18.21 3.41 2.42
C TYR A 181 -17.59 3.45 3.84
N VAL A 182 -17.40 4.65 4.36
CA VAL A 182 -16.93 4.85 5.72
C VAL A 182 -18.07 5.47 6.53
N SER A 183 -18.80 4.64 7.26
CA SER A 183 -19.83 5.14 8.21
C SER A 183 -19.18 5.75 9.46
N LYS A 184 -17.97 5.32 9.83
CA LYS A 184 -17.19 5.81 10.97
C LYS A 184 -15.69 5.63 10.71
N VAL A 185 -14.95 6.71 10.81
CA VAL A 185 -13.49 6.66 10.83
C VAL A 185 -13.04 6.13 12.18
N ILE A 186 -12.23 5.07 12.18
CA ILE A 186 -11.58 4.53 13.38
C ILE A 186 -10.14 5.09 13.39
N PRO A 187 -9.82 6.04 14.29
CA PRO A 187 -8.47 6.59 14.35
C PRO A 187 -7.47 5.52 14.75
N THR A 188 -6.33 5.47 14.06
CA THR A 188 -5.21 4.63 14.47
C THR A 188 -4.62 5.14 15.79
N GLN A 189 -4.52 4.27 16.79
CA GLN A 189 -4.03 4.64 18.11
C GLN A 189 -2.53 5.02 18.08
N PRO A 190 -2.07 5.88 19.01
CA PRO A 190 -0.69 6.36 19.05
C PRO A 190 0.35 5.24 19.07
N GLU A 191 0.16 4.21 19.89
CA GLU A 191 1.05 3.06 20.01
C GLU A 191 1.20 2.31 18.68
N THR A 192 0.12 2.18 17.93
CA THR A 192 0.11 1.52 16.61
C THR A 192 0.91 2.31 15.57
N TRP A 193 0.65 3.61 15.41
CA TRP A 193 1.38 4.38 14.41
C TRP A 193 2.84 4.64 14.81
N ILE A 194 3.17 4.66 16.12
CA ILE A 194 4.56 4.68 16.60
C ILE A 194 5.27 3.36 16.22
N ALA A 195 4.61 2.21 16.42
CA ALA A 195 5.16 0.92 16.00
C ALA A 195 5.40 0.87 14.49
N GLN A 196 4.44 1.30 13.68
CA GLN A 196 4.58 1.37 12.21
C GLN A 196 5.70 2.33 11.78
N GLY A 197 5.82 3.50 12.41
CA GLY A 197 6.91 4.45 12.18
C GLY A 197 8.26 3.86 12.52
N THR A 198 8.35 3.15 13.63
CA THR A 198 9.56 2.41 14.06
C THR A 198 9.92 1.33 13.05
N ALA A 199 8.93 0.55 12.60
CA ALA A 199 9.13 -0.48 11.57
C ALA A 199 9.69 0.12 10.26
N THR A 200 9.11 1.23 9.81
CA THR A 200 9.55 1.95 8.61
C THR A 200 10.99 2.47 8.77
N LYS A 201 11.31 3.12 9.90
CA LYS A 201 12.65 3.59 10.20
C LYS A 201 13.66 2.44 10.21
N ASN A 202 13.32 1.35 10.90
CA ASN A 202 14.18 0.17 10.98
C ASN A 202 14.41 -0.46 9.61
N TYR A 203 13.43 -0.45 8.72
CA TYR A 203 13.61 -0.94 7.35
C TYR A 203 14.68 -0.14 6.60
N PHE A 204 14.64 1.18 6.68
CA PHE A 204 15.61 2.03 6.01
C PHE A 204 17.02 1.88 6.59
N PHE A 205 17.16 1.86 7.90
CA PHE A 205 18.46 1.97 8.58
C PHE A 205 18.92 0.67 9.24
N SER A 206 18.33 -0.48 8.88
CA SER A 206 18.73 -1.75 9.45
C SER A 206 20.04 -2.27 8.87
N GLU A 207 20.79 -2.99 9.70
CA GLU A 207 21.97 -3.76 9.27
C GLU A 207 21.63 -4.86 8.23
N LYS A 208 20.34 -5.18 8.06
CA LYS A 208 19.85 -6.16 7.07
C LYS A 208 20.07 -5.73 5.63
N ASN A 209 20.38 -4.46 5.40
CA ASN A 209 20.68 -3.87 4.09
C ASN A 209 19.66 -4.25 3.00
N TYR A 210 18.44 -3.78 3.15
CA TYR A 210 17.35 -4.04 2.19
C TYR A 210 17.65 -3.49 0.79
N TYR A 211 18.44 -2.43 0.68
CA TYR A 211 18.89 -1.91 -0.61
C TYR A 211 19.60 -2.98 -1.44
N GLU A 212 20.45 -3.80 -0.82
CA GLU A 212 21.14 -4.90 -1.52
C GLU A 212 20.23 -6.13 -1.68
N LYS A 213 19.42 -6.46 -0.67
CA LYS A 213 18.56 -7.65 -0.70
C LYS A 213 17.54 -7.65 -1.83
N ILE A 214 16.95 -6.49 -2.17
CA ILE A 214 15.94 -6.42 -3.21
C ILE A 214 16.45 -6.81 -4.60
N LYS A 215 17.77 -6.84 -4.82
CA LYS A 215 18.39 -7.35 -6.05
C LYS A 215 18.12 -8.84 -6.28
N SER A 216 17.79 -9.59 -5.24
CA SER A 216 17.45 -11.01 -5.33
C SER A 216 15.97 -11.27 -5.65
N ILE A 217 15.13 -10.24 -5.76
CA ILE A 217 13.74 -10.39 -6.16
C ILE A 217 13.68 -10.78 -7.64
N ALA A 218 13.38 -12.07 -7.88
CA ALA A 218 13.31 -12.62 -9.23
C ALA A 218 11.89 -12.51 -9.86
N HIS A 219 10.89 -12.27 -9.04
CA HIS A 219 9.49 -12.14 -9.47
C HIS A 219 9.31 -10.95 -10.40
N PRO A 220 8.32 -11.00 -11.33
CA PRO A 220 7.93 -9.83 -12.08
C PRO A 220 7.40 -8.73 -11.15
N VAL A 221 7.95 -7.51 -11.25
CA VAL A 221 7.58 -6.38 -10.41
C VAL A 221 7.15 -5.19 -11.28
N LEU A 222 5.96 -4.65 -11.02
CA LEU A 222 5.56 -3.33 -11.53
C LEU A 222 5.85 -2.28 -10.45
N ILE A 223 6.67 -1.30 -10.78
CA ILE A 223 7.00 -0.17 -9.91
C ILE A 223 6.28 1.05 -10.46
N ALA A 224 5.52 1.74 -9.61
CA ALA A 224 4.82 2.95 -9.99
C ALA A 224 5.06 4.06 -8.95
N GLY A 225 5.35 5.25 -9.44
CA GLY A 225 5.58 6.43 -8.62
C GLY A 225 5.06 7.69 -9.29
N ALA A 226 5.18 8.81 -8.60
CA ALA A 226 4.77 10.12 -9.09
C ALA A 226 5.85 11.17 -8.82
N LYS A 227 5.94 12.17 -9.70
CA LYS A 227 6.96 13.21 -9.64
C LYS A 227 6.80 14.13 -8.42
N GLU A 228 5.55 14.46 -8.09
CA GLU A 228 5.22 15.37 -7.00
C GLU A 228 4.96 14.65 -5.65
N ASP A 229 5.39 13.39 -5.55
CA ASP A 229 5.27 12.61 -4.32
C ASP A 229 6.26 13.10 -3.26
N ILE A 230 5.73 13.67 -2.17
CA ILE A 230 6.50 14.23 -1.05
C ILE A 230 6.82 13.21 0.04
N ALA A 231 6.23 12.00 -0.05
CA ALA A 231 6.48 10.88 0.86
C ALA A 231 7.59 9.96 0.32
N PHE A 232 7.45 9.51 -0.94
CA PHE A 232 8.43 8.67 -1.63
C PHE A 232 8.61 9.18 -3.06
N SER A 233 9.61 10.01 -3.26
CA SER A 233 9.84 10.67 -4.54
C SER A 233 9.96 9.68 -5.72
N GLY A 234 9.63 10.16 -6.92
CA GLY A 234 9.81 9.37 -8.15
C GLY A 234 11.24 8.84 -8.34
N LYS A 235 12.26 9.49 -7.72
CA LYS A 235 13.64 9.01 -7.73
C LYS A 235 13.78 7.67 -6.98
N ASN A 236 13.09 7.48 -5.86
CA ASN A 236 13.09 6.19 -5.15
C ASN A 236 12.48 5.09 -6.02
N SER A 237 11.42 5.39 -6.79
CA SER A 237 10.84 4.44 -7.75
C SER A 237 11.85 4.08 -8.86
N PHE A 238 12.62 5.04 -9.34
CA PHE A 238 13.69 4.78 -10.31
C PHE A 238 14.83 3.94 -9.71
N LEU A 239 15.22 4.20 -8.46
CA LEU A 239 16.22 3.37 -7.76
C LEU A 239 15.73 1.93 -7.57
N LEU A 240 14.47 1.73 -7.20
CA LEU A 240 13.85 0.39 -7.14
C LEU A 240 13.96 -0.34 -8.49
N TYR A 241 13.63 0.36 -9.58
CA TYR A 241 13.75 -0.18 -10.94
C TYR A 241 15.18 -0.59 -11.30
N GLN A 242 16.17 0.20 -10.89
CA GLN A 242 17.58 -0.15 -11.11
C GLN A 242 18.03 -1.37 -10.30
N GLN A 243 17.46 -1.58 -9.11
CA GLN A 243 17.87 -2.67 -8.20
C GLN A 243 17.14 -3.99 -8.49
N ILE A 244 15.87 -3.96 -8.88
CA ILE A 244 15.05 -5.17 -9.07
C ILE A 244 15.16 -5.64 -10.53
N PRO A 245 15.80 -6.78 -10.83
CA PRO A 245 16.15 -7.17 -12.20
C PRO A 245 14.95 -7.37 -13.13
N ASN A 246 13.86 -7.95 -12.63
CA ASN A 246 12.66 -8.26 -13.42
C ASN A 246 11.55 -7.25 -13.13
N SER A 247 11.81 -5.97 -13.45
CA SER A 247 10.87 -4.89 -13.12
C SER A 247 10.50 -4.02 -14.32
N GLN A 248 9.35 -3.35 -14.20
CA GLN A 248 8.86 -2.31 -15.10
C GLN A 248 8.60 -1.05 -14.28
N LEU A 249 8.89 0.12 -14.82
CA LEU A 249 8.69 1.41 -14.15
C LEU A 249 7.67 2.27 -14.88
N ILE A 250 6.75 2.86 -14.11
CA ILE A 250 5.84 3.92 -14.56
C ILE A 250 5.99 5.12 -13.62
N LEU A 251 6.19 6.30 -14.18
CA LEU A 251 6.25 7.56 -13.44
C LEU A 251 5.19 8.53 -13.97
N TYR A 252 4.34 9.01 -13.06
CA TYR A 252 3.31 10.02 -13.35
C TYR A 252 3.87 11.43 -13.12
N SER A 253 3.88 12.28 -14.17
CA SER A 253 4.45 13.63 -14.10
C SER A 253 3.57 14.64 -13.36
N ASN A 254 2.25 14.45 -13.36
CA ASN A 254 1.27 15.41 -12.84
C ASN A 254 0.45 14.77 -11.69
N ALA A 255 1.10 14.05 -10.82
CA ALA A 255 0.46 13.36 -9.71
C ALA A 255 1.41 13.28 -8.51
N ALA A 256 0.86 12.98 -7.34
CA ALA A 256 1.58 12.84 -6.07
C ALA A 256 1.34 11.45 -5.46
N HIS A 257 1.52 11.29 -4.16
CA HIS A 257 1.51 10.02 -3.44
C HIS A 257 0.24 9.18 -3.63
N GLY A 258 -0.90 9.82 -3.93
CA GLY A 258 -2.20 9.19 -4.19
C GLY A 258 -2.58 9.07 -5.67
N PHE A 259 -1.62 8.96 -6.59
CA PHE A 259 -1.88 8.92 -8.03
C PHE A 259 -2.88 7.83 -8.46
N HIS A 260 -2.93 6.70 -7.77
CA HIS A 260 -3.89 5.63 -8.00
C HIS A 260 -5.34 5.98 -7.56
N HIS A 261 -5.50 6.96 -6.68
CA HIS A 261 -6.79 7.57 -6.35
C HIS A 261 -7.16 8.69 -7.33
N GLN A 262 -6.16 9.41 -7.85
CA GLN A 262 -6.33 10.46 -8.85
C GLN A 262 -6.69 9.88 -10.23
N LEU A 263 -6.07 8.76 -10.59
CA LEU A 263 -6.14 8.11 -11.89
C LEU A 263 -6.55 6.63 -11.76
N PRO A 264 -7.68 6.30 -11.10
CA PRO A 264 -8.00 4.93 -10.73
C PRO A 264 -8.20 4.00 -11.93
N ASP A 265 -8.78 4.48 -13.02
CA ASP A 265 -8.99 3.68 -14.24
C ASP A 265 -7.70 3.48 -15.02
N ASP A 266 -6.87 4.51 -15.16
CA ASP A 266 -5.61 4.45 -15.89
C ASP A 266 -4.62 3.51 -15.19
N PHE A 267 -4.30 3.79 -13.93
CA PHE A 267 -3.36 2.96 -13.17
C PHE A 267 -3.91 1.56 -12.90
N GLY A 268 -5.20 1.44 -12.54
CA GLY A 268 -5.83 0.13 -12.38
C GLY A 268 -5.81 -0.71 -13.66
N GLY A 269 -5.96 -0.07 -14.83
CA GLY A 269 -5.79 -0.72 -16.13
C GLY A 269 -4.36 -1.16 -16.42
N LEU A 270 -3.36 -0.40 -15.98
CA LEU A 270 -1.95 -0.80 -16.06
C LEU A 270 -1.65 -2.01 -15.19
N VAL A 271 -2.11 -2.01 -13.95
CA VAL A 271 -1.96 -3.14 -13.01
C VAL A 271 -2.61 -4.39 -13.62
N GLU A 272 -3.83 -4.28 -14.13
CA GLU A 272 -4.54 -5.41 -14.74
C GLU A 272 -3.77 -6.01 -15.92
N ARG A 273 -3.26 -5.17 -16.84
CA ARG A 273 -2.44 -5.64 -17.97
C ARG A 273 -1.13 -6.31 -17.52
N PHE A 274 -0.49 -5.78 -16.49
CA PHE A 274 0.72 -6.36 -15.93
C PHE A 274 0.44 -7.73 -15.31
N LEU A 275 -0.62 -7.85 -14.52
CA LEU A 275 -0.98 -9.11 -13.86
C LEU A 275 -1.44 -10.18 -14.86
N ALA A 276 -2.07 -9.79 -15.97
CA ALA A 276 -2.56 -10.71 -17.01
C ALA A 276 -1.46 -11.31 -17.89
N LYS A 277 -0.26 -10.71 -17.99
CA LYS A 277 0.86 -11.27 -18.76
C LYS A 277 1.27 -12.64 -18.17
N LEU A 278 1.55 -13.60 -19.04
CA LEU A 278 2.10 -14.91 -18.68
C LEU A 278 3.56 -14.83 -18.27
#